data_69b8329490a00066ab2afab565c4cab9
#
_entry.id   69b8329490a00066ab2afab565c4cab9
#
_cell.length_a   1.000
_cell.length_b   1.000
_cell.length_c   1.000
_cell.angle_alpha   90.00
_cell.angle_beta   90.00
_cell.angle_gamma   90.00
#
_symmetry.space_group_name_H-M   'P 1'
#
loop_
_entity.id
_entity.type
_entity.pdbx_description
1 polymer ?
#
loop_
_entity_poly.entity_id
_entity_poly.type
_entity_poly.pdbx_seq_one_letter_code
_entity_poly.pdbx_strand_id
1 'polypeptide(L)'
;MSRRRIGFWYRLAAVIAKPPLVVLFKRDWRGMEHIPADGGFITAVNHNSHIDPFSYAHYQYNTGRVPRFLAKDGLFKRGFVAKVMKGTGQIPVYRETTNALDAFRAAVDAIERGECVAFYPEGTLTRDPDMWPMTAKSGAARVALKTKCPVIPVAQWGANLALPPYSKKPAFFPRKTLQVKAGPPVDLSRFYDKEPTPDVLREVTETIMAAITELLEEVRGEKAPDTPYDPRRARLEQRRKADRGTTRGSTESSSEDSK
;
A
#
# COMPACT_ATOMS: atom_id res chain seq x y z
N MET A 1 16.04 12.79 24.07
CA MET A 1 15.43 12.37 22.80
C MET A 1 14.11 13.12 22.62
N SER A 2 14.05 14.06 21.69
CA SER A 2 12.87 14.92 21.49
C SER A 2 11.86 14.16 20.63
N ARG A 3 10.82 13.57 21.24
CA ARG A 3 9.66 13.06 20.48
C ARG A 3 9.10 14.24 19.67
N ARG A 4 9.16 14.17 18.34
CA ARG A 4 8.52 15.16 17.46
C ARG A 4 7.06 15.32 17.89
N ARG A 5 6.65 16.55 18.21
CA ARG A 5 5.27 16.83 18.61
C ARG A 5 4.34 16.56 17.42
N ILE A 6 3.44 15.61 17.60
CA ILE A 6 2.38 15.34 16.63
C ILE A 6 1.54 16.62 16.45
N GLY A 7 1.45 17.13 15.22
CA GLY A 7 0.75 18.37 14.90
C GLY A 7 -0.76 18.31 15.18
N PHE A 8 -1.39 19.49 15.29
CA PHE A 8 -2.81 19.66 15.59
C PHE A 8 -3.72 18.81 14.68
N TRP A 9 -3.55 18.90 13.37
CA TRP A 9 -4.38 18.19 12.38
C TRP A 9 -4.31 16.68 12.53
N TYR A 10 -3.13 16.14 12.87
CA TYR A 10 -2.98 14.71 13.08
C TYR A 10 -3.66 14.25 14.37
N ARG A 11 -3.60 15.07 15.44
CA ARG A 11 -4.33 14.80 16.69
C ARG A 11 -5.84 14.84 16.46
N LEU A 12 -6.33 15.85 15.73
CA LEU A 12 -7.74 15.96 15.38
C LEU A 12 -8.21 14.74 14.58
N ALA A 13 -7.46 14.35 13.54
CA ALA A 13 -7.75 13.14 12.77
C ALA A 13 -7.77 11.88 13.64
N ALA A 14 -6.83 11.76 14.60
CA ALA A 14 -6.78 10.65 15.52
C ALA A 14 -7.98 10.63 16.49
N VAL A 15 -8.40 11.78 17.02
CA VAL A 15 -9.58 11.88 17.91
C VAL A 15 -10.86 11.45 17.18
N ILE A 16 -10.97 11.76 15.89
CA ILE A 16 -12.14 11.37 15.08
C ILE A 16 -12.08 9.89 14.68
N ALA A 17 -10.91 9.41 14.22
CA ALA A 17 -10.80 8.08 13.62
C ALA A 17 -10.59 6.94 14.63
N LYS A 18 -9.93 7.18 15.77
CA LYS A 18 -9.62 6.14 16.74
C LYS A 18 -10.87 5.55 17.43
N PRO A 19 -11.87 6.33 17.91
CA PRO A 19 -13.01 5.75 18.61
C PRO A 19 -13.74 4.68 17.79
N PRO A 20 -14.16 4.92 16.53
CA PRO A 20 -14.81 3.87 15.74
C PRO A 20 -13.91 2.67 15.51
N LEU A 21 -12.59 2.86 15.29
CA LEU A 21 -11.67 1.74 15.13
C LEU A 21 -11.56 0.89 16.40
N VAL A 22 -11.56 1.51 17.59
CA VAL A 22 -11.48 0.80 18.86
C VAL A 22 -12.77 0.03 19.16
N VAL A 23 -13.93 0.62 18.83
CA VAL A 23 -15.24 0.00 19.06
C VAL A 23 -15.50 -1.14 18.08
N LEU A 24 -15.23 -0.94 16.81
CA LEU A 24 -15.58 -1.89 15.75
C LEU A 24 -14.57 -3.04 15.57
N PHE A 25 -13.32 -2.87 16.01
CA PHE A 25 -12.26 -3.83 15.75
C PHE A 25 -11.50 -4.25 17.02
N LYS A 26 -11.02 -5.48 17.02
CA LYS A 26 -9.92 -5.92 17.88
C LYS A 26 -8.59 -5.54 17.23
N ARG A 27 -7.48 -5.57 17.98
CA ARG A 27 -6.15 -5.18 17.50
C ARG A 27 -5.15 -6.25 17.89
N ASP A 28 -4.31 -6.62 16.93
CA ASP A 28 -3.12 -7.45 17.13
C ASP A 28 -1.96 -6.75 16.42
N TRP A 29 -1.14 -6.04 17.19
CA TRP A 29 -0.05 -5.21 16.71
C TRP A 29 1.29 -5.75 17.15
N ARG A 30 2.18 -5.99 16.19
CA ARG A 30 3.49 -6.58 16.41
C ARG A 30 4.58 -5.79 15.69
N GLY A 31 5.84 -5.91 16.14
CA GLY A 31 7.00 -5.34 15.47
C GLY A 31 7.11 -3.82 15.58
N MET A 32 6.48 -3.18 16.58
CA MET A 32 6.60 -1.72 16.78
C MET A 32 8.04 -1.28 17.06
N GLU A 33 8.87 -2.17 17.57
CA GLU A 33 10.29 -1.98 17.84
C GLU A 33 11.12 -1.76 16.57
N HIS A 34 10.63 -2.21 15.42
CA HIS A 34 11.29 -2.00 14.13
C HIS A 34 11.05 -0.60 13.54
N ILE A 35 10.10 0.16 14.11
CA ILE A 35 9.82 1.51 13.65
C ILE A 35 10.88 2.46 14.18
N PRO A 36 11.68 3.13 13.30
CA PRO A 36 12.73 4.05 13.74
C PRO A 36 12.20 5.17 14.62
N ALA A 37 12.83 5.37 15.79
CA ALA A 37 12.45 6.43 16.70
C ALA A 37 12.77 7.83 16.12
N ASP A 38 13.86 7.93 15.36
CA ASP A 38 14.39 9.16 14.78
C ASP A 38 14.71 8.97 13.29
N GLY A 39 14.99 10.07 12.60
CA GLY A 39 15.33 10.08 11.18
C GLY A 39 14.12 9.85 10.26
N GLY A 40 14.36 9.97 8.95
CA GLY A 40 13.39 9.67 7.91
C GLY A 40 13.42 8.20 7.55
N PHE A 41 12.26 7.63 7.21
CA PHE A 41 12.16 6.24 6.78
C PHE A 41 10.91 6.01 5.93
N ILE A 42 10.95 4.93 5.19
CA ILE A 42 9.82 4.42 4.40
C ILE A 42 9.16 3.28 5.16
N THR A 43 7.84 3.22 5.13
CA THR A 43 7.11 1.99 5.40
C THR A 43 6.45 1.52 4.12
N ALA A 44 6.63 0.25 3.77
CA ALA A 44 6.02 -0.40 2.62
C ALA A 44 4.97 -1.40 3.12
N VAL A 45 3.71 -1.17 2.76
CA VAL A 45 2.55 -1.83 3.37
C VAL A 45 1.69 -2.47 2.29
N ASN A 46 1.19 -3.69 2.46
CA ASN A 46 0.22 -4.31 1.55
C ASN A 46 -1.15 -3.61 1.64
N HIS A 47 -1.99 -3.75 0.61
CA HIS A 47 -3.26 -2.99 0.52
C HIS A 47 -4.45 -3.86 0.11
N ASN A 48 -5.26 -4.29 1.08
CA ASN A 48 -6.36 -5.24 0.93
C ASN A 48 -7.76 -4.63 1.17
N SER A 49 -7.82 -3.42 1.74
CA SER A 49 -9.09 -2.79 2.11
C SER A 49 -8.99 -1.26 2.12
N HIS A 50 -10.09 -0.58 1.87
CA HIS A 50 -10.19 0.87 2.09
C HIS A 50 -10.03 1.29 3.56
N ILE A 51 -10.12 0.34 4.51
CA ILE A 51 -9.88 0.57 5.95
C ILE A 51 -8.39 0.57 6.28
N ASP A 52 -7.54 -0.04 5.45
CA ASP A 52 -6.10 -0.20 5.70
C ASP A 52 -5.38 1.09 6.10
N PRO A 53 -5.58 2.23 5.43
CA PRO A 53 -4.87 3.45 5.81
C PRO A 53 -5.21 3.92 7.23
N PHE A 54 -6.43 3.69 7.69
CA PHE A 54 -6.85 4.03 9.05
C PHE A 54 -6.30 3.05 10.09
N SER A 55 -6.31 1.74 9.76
CA SER A 55 -5.72 0.68 10.58
C SER A 55 -4.24 0.95 10.80
N TYR A 56 -3.50 1.15 9.70
CA TYR A 56 -2.07 1.39 9.73
C TYR A 56 -1.73 2.74 10.39
N ALA A 57 -2.46 3.81 10.09
CA ALA A 57 -2.25 5.10 10.76
C ALA A 57 -2.47 5.00 12.26
N HIS A 58 -3.43 4.19 12.72
CA HIS A 58 -3.67 3.96 14.14
C HIS A 58 -2.51 3.20 14.79
N TYR A 59 -1.99 2.15 14.15
CA TYR A 59 -0.79 1.43 14.58
C TYR A 59 0.41 2.39 14.69
N GLN A 60 0.71 3.09 13.60
CA GLN A 60 1.87 3.97 13.49
C GLN A 60 1.79 5.17 14.45
N TYR A 61 0.59 5.73 14.68
CA TYR A 61 0.39 6.80 15.66
C TYR A 61 0.84 6.40 17.07
N ASN A 62 0.66 5.15 17.46
CA ASN A 62 1.03 4.68 18.80
C ASN A 62 2.54 4.46 18.96
N THR A 63 3.31 4.41 17.88
CA THR A 63 4.78 4.46 17.94
C THR A 63 5.32 5.87 18.17
N GLY A 64 4.47 6.90 18.10
CA GLY A 64 4.86 8.30 18.13
C GLY A 64 5.35 8.85 16.79
N ARG A 65 5.35 8.04 15.72
CA ARG A 65 5.78 8.38 14.36
C ARG A 65 4.58 8.32 13.42
N VAL A 66 4.11 9.48 12.97
CA VAL A 66 2.91 9.54 12.11
C VAL A 66 3.28 9.37 10.63
N PRO A 67 2.52 8.55 9.86
CA PRO A 67 2.82 8.32 8.46
C PRO A 67 2.32 9.45 7.56
N ARG A 68 3.07 9.76 6.51
CA ARG A 68 2.60 10.53 5.37
C ARG A 68 2.30 9.59 4.22
N PHE A 69 1.03 9.46 3.89
CA PHE A 69 0.60 8.61 2.79
C PHE A 69 0.69 9.34 1.45
N LEU A 70 1.03 8.59 0.43
CA LEU A 70 0.81 9.00 -0.95
C LEU A 70 -0.67 8.74 -1.29
N ALA A 71 -1.44 9.78 -1.48
CA ALA A 71 -2.89 9.70 -1.65
C ALA A 71 -3.36 10.37 -2.95
N LYS A 72 -4.49 9.88 -3.49
CA LYS A 72 -5.08 10.44 -4.72
C LYS A 72 -5.34 11.94 -4.59
N ASP A 73 -4.93 12.72 -5.59
CA ASP A 73 -5.07 14.18 -5.66
C ASP A 73 -6.49 14.69 -5.39
N GLY A 74 -7.51 13.94 -5.80
CA GLY A 74 -8.90 14.26 -5.55
C GLY A 74 -9.25 14.47 -4.07
N LEU A 75 -8.53 13.83 -3.14
CA LEU A 75 -8.74 14.01 -1.69
C LEU A 75 -8.25 15.37 -1.18
N PHE A 76 -7.48 16.10 -1.97
CA PHE A 76 -6.92 17.41 -1.60
C PHE A 76 -7.71 18.60 -2.17
N LYS A 77 -8.78 18.35 -2.96
CA LYS A 77 -9.43 19.40 -3.75
C LYS A 77 -10.40 20.26 -2.93
N ARG A 78 -11.30 19.66 -2.14
CA ARG A 78 -12.38 20.44 -1.46
C ARG A 78 -12.78 19.83 -0.10
N GLY A 79 -13.36 20.69 0.75
CA GLY A 79 -14.01 20.32 1.99
C GLY A 79 -13.07 20.02 3.16
N PHE A 80 -13.64 19.45 4.23
CA PHE A 80 -12.92 19.11 5.46
C PHE A 80 -11.82 18.09 5.23
N VAL A 81 -12.07 17.07 4.40
CA VAL A 81 -11.07 16.04 4.06
C VAL A 81 -9.82 16.68 3.46
N ALA A 82 -9.97 17.62 2.53
CA ALA A 82 -8.83 18.32 1.94
C ALA A 82 -8.01 19.12 2.98
N LYS A 83 -8.68 19.75 3.95
CA LYS A 83 -8.00 20.45 5.06
C LYS A 83 -7.22 19.47 5.93
N VAL A 84 -7.80 18.32 6.26
CA VAL A 84 -7.12 17.25 7.01
C VAL A 84 -5.93 16.70 6.22
N MET A 85 -6.10 16.36 4.95
CA MET A 85 -5.02 15.81 4.10
C MET A 85 -3.83 16.78 4.02
N LYS A 86 -4.08 18.05 3.76
CA LYS A 86 -3.05 19.11 3.73
C LYS A 86 -2.44 19.33 5.12
N GLY A 87 -3.27 19.47 6.14
CA GLY A 87 -2.82 19.77 7.50
C GLY A 87 -2.04 18.63 8.15
N THR A 88 -2.33 17.38 7.77
CA THR A 88 -1.55 16.19 8.17
C THR A 88 -0.33 15.95 7.28
N GLY A 89 -0.13 16.77 6.23
CA GLY A 89 1.02 16.69 5.34
C GLY A 89 1.01 15.43 4.47
N GLN A 90 -0.16 14.93 4.08
CA GLN A 90 -0.24 13.84 3.12
C GLN A 90 0.28 14.28 1.74
N ILE A 91 0.80 13.35 0.95
CA ILE A 91 1.45 13.62 -0.33
C ILE A 91 0.48 13.33 -1.47
N PRO A 92 0.08 14.34 -2.29
CA PRO A 92 -0.82 14.11 -3.42
C PRO A 92 -0.11 13.36 -4.56
N VAL A 93 -0.81 12.37 -5.14
CA VAL A 93 -0.35 11.64 -6.34
C VAL A 93 -1.33 11.88 -7.47
N TYR A 94 -0.82 12.43 -8.54
CA TYR A 94 -1.55 12.67 -9.78
C TYR A 94 -1.35 11.48 -10.73
N ARG A 95 -2.43 10.81 -11.13
CA ARG A 95 -2.35 9.53 -11.86
C ARG A 95 -2.10 9.66 -13.37
N GLU A 96 -2.32 10.84 -13.96
CA GLU A 96 -2.45 11.01 -15.42
C GLU A 96 -1.46 12.01 -16.05
N THR A 97 -0.46 12.51 -15.30
CA THR A 97 0.44 13.55 -15.83
C THR A 97 1.90 13.36 -15.40
N THR A 98 2.78 14.19 -15.96
CA THR A 98 4.20 14.39 -15.61
C THR A 98 4.49 14.56 -14.10
N ASN A 99 3.49 14.65 -13.27
CA ASN A 99 3.54 14.96 -11.84
C ASN A 99 3.91 13.76 -10.93
N ALA A 100 4.29 12.62 -11.48
CA ALA A 100 4.93 11.55 -10.69
C ALA A 100 6.24 12.03 -10.06
N LEU A 101 6.91 12.99 -10.71
CA LEU A 101 8.11 13.64 -10.18
C LEU A 101 7.83 14.49 -8.95
N ASP A 102 6.68 15.16 -8.87
CA ASP A 102 6.33 16.00 -7.72
C ASP A 102 6.06 15.14 -6.47
N ALA A 103 5.36 14.01 -6.63
CA ALA A 103 5.15 13.05 -5.55
C ALA A 103 6.47 12.43 -5.09
N PHE A 104 7.38 12.13 -6.02
CA PHE A 104 8.72 11.63 -5.72
C PHE A 104 9.53 12.67 -4.92
N ARG A 105 9.60 13.92 -5.40
CA ARG A 105 10.30 15.01 -4.69
C ARG A 105 9.73 15.23 -3.30
N ALA A 106 8.40 15.32 -3.19
CA ALA A 106 7.73 15.50 -1.90
C ALA A 106 8.01 14.35 -0.91
N ALA A 107 8.14 13.11 -1.40
CA ALA A 107 8.50 11.97 -0.58
C ALA A 107 9.97 12.06 -0.12
N VAL A 108 10.90 12.41 -1.02
CA VAL A 108 12.32 12.62 -0.68
C VAL A 108 12.45 13.73 0.36
N ASP A 109 11.84 14.90 0.12
CA ASP A 109 11.86 16.03 1.06
C ASP A 109 11.30 15.65 2.45
N ALA A 110 10.23 14.84 2.49
CA ALA A 110 9.67 14.36 3.75
C ALA A 110 10.66 13.46 4.51
N ILE A 111 11.32 12.53 3.82
CA ILE A 111 12.36 11.68 4.40
C ILE A 111 13.53 12.52 4.92
N GLU A 112 14.03 13.49 4.16
CA GLU A 112 15.13 14.37 4.54
C GLU A 112 14.77 15.24 5.77
N ARG A 113 13.51 15.62 5.92
CA ARG A 113 13.00 16.26 7.14
C ARG A 113 12.86 15.28 8.32
N GLY A 114 13.23 14.01 8.16
CA GLY A 114 13.13 12.98 9.19
C GLY A 114 11.71 12.49 9.42
N GLU A 115 10.84 12.47 8.40
CA GLU A 115 9.45 12.02 8.50
C GLU A 115 9.28 10.59 8.01
N CYS A 116 8.17 9.94 8.39
CA CYS A 116 7.79 8.64 7.87
C CYS A 116 6.95 8.81 6.60
N VAL A 117 7.34 8.17 5.50
CA VAL A 117 6.55 8.12 4.28
C VAL A 117 6.02 6.68 4.09
N ALA A 118 4.70 6.54 4.09
CA ALA A 118 4.03 5.26 3.94
C ALA A 118 3.63 5.02 2.48
N PHE A 119 4.16 3.96 1.91
CA PHE A 119 3.83 3.51 0.57
C PHE A 119 2.91 2.29 0.63
N TYR A 120 1.92 2.27 -0.25
CA TYR A 120 1.27 1.07 -0.72
C TYR A 120 1.88 0.75 -2.10
N PRO A 121 2.90 -0.12 -2.18
CA PRO A 121 3.69 -0.27 -3.42
C PRO A 121 2.86 -0.77 -4.60
N GLU A 122 1.80 -1.52 -4.34
CA GLU A 122 0.84 -1.99 -5.33
C GLU A 122 0.12 -0.83 -6.05
N GLY A 123 0.01 0.33 -5.41
CA GLY A 123 -0.60 1.57 -5.93
C GLY A 123 -2.12 1.53 -6.04
N THR A 124 -2.76 0.43 -5.62
CA THR A 124 -4.20 0.23 -5.53
C THR A 124 -4.47 -0.95 -4.59
N LEU A 125 -5.74 -1.20 -4.23
CA LEU A 125 -6.13 -2.42 -3.54
C LEU A 125 -5.72 -3.63 -4.37
N THR A 126 -5.31 -4.70 -3.70
CA THR A 126 -4.97 -5.95 -4.38
C THR A 126 -6.13 -6.43 -5.28
N ARG A 127 -5.78 -7.04 -6.40
CA ARG A 127 -6.69 -7.70 -7.33
C ARG A 127 -6.50 -9.20 -7.31
N ASP A 128 -5.58 -9.66 -6.47
CA ASP A 128 -5.40 -11.08 -6.25
C ASP A 128 -6.66 -11.66 -5.57
N PRO A 129 -7.26 -12.73 -6.12
CA PRO A 129 -8.46 -13.34 -5.55
C PRO A 129 -8.27 -13.82 -4.11
N ASP A 130 -7.05 -14.27 -3.76
CA ASP A 130 -6.70 -14.80 -2.47
C ASP A 130 -6.10 -13.73 -1.53
N MET A 131 -6.16 -12.45 -1.96
CA MET A 131 -5.72 -11.28 -1.20
C MET A 131 -4.23 -11.23 -0.88
N TRP A 132 -3.39 -11.90 -1.65
CA TRP A 132 -1.94 -11.76 -1.55
C TRP A 132 -1.46 -10.46 -2.21
N PRO A 133 -0.26 -9.98 -1.82
CA PRO A 133 0.36 -8.85 -2.49
C PRO A 133 0.59 -9.15 -3.98
N MET A 134 0.21 -8.21 -4.83
CA MET A 134 0.42 -8.32 -6.28
C MET A 134 1.70 -7.59 -6.72
N THR A 135 2.03 -7.67 -8.01
CA THR A 135 3.15 -6.91 -8.57
C THR A 135 3.04 -5.41 -8.26
N ALA A 136 4.16 -4.78 -7.93
CA ALA A 136 4.22 -3.43 -7.39
C ALA A 136 4.86 -2.43 -8.36
N LYS A 137 4.73 -1.14 -8.02
CA LYS A 137 5.35 -0.02 -8.70
C LYS A 137 6.68 0.35 -8.03
N SER A 138 7.63 0.83 -8.81
CA SER A 138 8.98 1.19 -8.34
C SER A 138 9.09 2.50 -7.53
N GLY A 139 7.96 3.12 -7.13
CA GLY A 139 7.99 4.40 -6.43
C GLY A 139 8.75 4.35 -5.09
N ALA A 140 8.45 3.35 -4.26
CA ALA A 140 9.16 3.15 -2.99
C ALA A 140 10.66 2.85 -3.21
N ALA A 141 10.98 1.99 -4.18
CA ALA A 141 12.36 1.66 -4.55
C ALA A 141 13.17 2.89 -4.98
N ARG A 142 12.57 3.77 -5.81
CA ARG A 142 13.23 5.03 -6.25
C ARG A 142 13.55 5.94 -5.08
N VAL A 143 12.61 6.15 -4.15
CA VAL A 143 12.83 6.98 -2.97
C VAL A 143 13.86 6.34 -2.04
N ALA A 144 13.80 5.03 -1.82
CA ALA A 144 14.75 4.29 -0.99
C ALA A 144 16.19 4.41 -1.51
N LEU A 145 16.40 4.17 -2.82
CA LEU A 145 17.74 4.31 -3.41
C LEU A 145 18.25 5.76 -3.38
N LYS A 146 17.38 6.75 -3.59
CA LYS A 146 17.77 8.17 -3.56
C LYS A 146 18.18 8.64 -2.17
N THR A 147 17.44 8.22 -1.14
CA THR A 147 17.63 8.71 0.24
C THR A 147 18.48 7.79 1.09
N LYS A 148 18.68 6.53 0.67
CA LYS A 148 19.34 5.46 1.44
C LYS A 148 18.74 5.30 2.87
N CYS A 149 17.47 5.70 3.04
CA CYS A 149 16.76 5.61 4.31
C CYS A 149 16.30 4.17 4.59
N PRO A 150 16.08 3.79 5.85
CA PRO A 150 15.48 2.49 6.18
C PRO A 150 14.12 2.29 5.51
N VAL A 151 13.88 1.09 4.97
CA VAL A 151 12.60 0.65 4.43
C VAL A 151 12.05 -0.45 5.33
N ILE A 152 10.97 -0.15 6.03
CA ILE A 152 10.31 -1.06 6.97
C ILE A 152 9.15 -1.75 6.25
N PRO A 153 9.21 -3.08 6.05
CA PRO A 153 8.09 -3.83 5.51
C PRO A 153 7.01 -3.96 6.57
N VAL A 154 5.76 -3.85 6.17
CA VAL A 154 4.61 -3.98 7.08
C VAL A 154 3.53 -4.84 6.41
N ALA A 155 3.13 -5.90 7.09
CA ALA A 155 1.96 -6.68 6.72
C ALA A 155 0.75 -6.25 7.53
N GLN A 156 -0.41 -6.18 6.87
CA GLN A 156 -1.69 -5.95 7.54
C GLN A 156 -2.77 -6.88 7.01
N TRP A 157 -3.67 -7.32 7.93
CA TRP A 157 -4.75 -8.25 7.64
C TRP A 157 -5.96 -7.97 8.52
N GLY A 158 -7.13 -8.47 8.10
CA GLY A 158 -8.36 -8.40 8.86
C GLY A 158 -9.27 -7.21 8.50
N ALA A 159 -8.75 -6.12 7.96
CA ALA A 159 -9.54 -5.01 7.43
C ALA A 159 -10.38 -5.45 6.21
N ASN A 160 -9.81 -6.30 5.36
CA ASN A 160 -10.47 -6.94 4.22
C ASN A 160 -11.65 -7.85 4.63
N LEU A 161 -11.60 -8.45 5.81
CA LEU A 161 -12.71 -9.25 6.35
C LEU A 161 -13.92 -8.38 6.76
N ALA A 162 -13.66 -7.11 7.08
CA ALA A 162 -14.73 -6.16 7.41
C ALA A 162 -15.21 -5.38 6.18
N LEU A 163 -14.32 -5.04 5.27
CA LEU A 163 -14.64 -4.38 4.00
C LEU A 163 -13.72 -4.95 2.90
N PRO A 164 -14.15 -5.99 2.20
CA PRO A 164 -13.39 -6.57 1.10
C PRO A 164 -13.07 -5.55 0.01
N PRO A 165 -11.96 -5.71 -0.74
CA PRO A 165 -11.65 -4.84 -1.87
C PRO A 165 -12.82 -4.80 -2.85
N TYR A 166 -13.07 -3.60 -3.37
CA TYR A 166 -14.15 -3.34 -4.34
C TYR A 166 -15.58 -3.60 -3.84
N SER A 167 -15.78 -4.08 -2.59
CA SER A 167 -17.09 -4.19 -1.96
C SER A 167 -17.54 -2.84 -1.39
N LYS A 168 -18.85 -2.61 -1.42
CA LYS A 168 -19.52 -1.49 -0.74
C LYS A 168 -20.32 -1.95 0.51
N LYS A 169 -20.27 -3.24 0.82
CA LYS A 169 -21.02 -3.83 1.93
C LYS A 169 -20.07 -4.15 3.08
N PRO A 170 -20.00 -3.34 4.14
CA PRO A 170 -19.17 -3.64 5.29
C PRO A 170 -19.82 -4.73 6.18
N ALA A 171 -18.96 -5.59 6.77
CA ALA A 171 -19.33 -6.65 7.70
C ALA A 171 -18.52 -6.49 9.01
N PHE A 172 -18.91 -5.52 9.85
CA PHE A 172 -18.19 -5.22 11.09
C PHE A 172 -18.40 -6.25 12.18
N PHE A 173 -19.51 -6.96 12.19
CA PHE A 173 -19.82 -7.96 13.20
C PHE A 173 -19.84 -9.38 12.62
N PRO A 174 -19.33 -10.40 13.38
CA PRO A 174 -18.58 -10.25 14.62
C PRO A 174 -17.33 -9.41 14.43
N ARG A 175 -16.86 -8.73 15.51
CA ARG A 175 -15.70 -7.83 15.47
C ARG A 175 -14.48 -8.54 14.89
N LYS A 176 -13.92 -7.97 13.82
CA LYS A 176 -12.69 -8.46 13.17
C LYS A 176 -11.44 -7.97 13.92
N THR A 177 -10.36 -8.73 13.83
CA THR A 177 -9.07 -8.32 14.38
C THR A 177 -8.25 -7.62 13.29
N LEU A 178 -7.89 -6.36 13.52
CA LEU A 178 -6.91 -5.65 12.68
C LEU A 178 -5.51 -6.07 13.11
N GLN A 179 -4.88 -6.88 12.30
CA GLN A 179 -3.53 -7.35 12.49
C GLN A 179 -2.59 -6.43 11.71
N VAL A 180 -1.54 -5.93 12.36
CA VAL A 180 -0.47 -5.13 11.73
C VAL A 180 0.86 -5.61 12.30
N LYS A 181 1.76 -6.04 11.44
CA LYS A 181 3.10 -6.50 11.80
C LYS A 181 4.14 -5.77 10.98
N ALA A 182 5.03 -5.03 11.65
CA ALA A 182 6.24 -4.49 11.04
C ALA A 182 7.39 -5.50 11.18
N GLY A 183 8.24 -5.58 10.16
CA GLY A 183 9.47 -6.37 10.18
C GLY A 183 10.72 -5.51 10.31
N PRO A 184 11.89 -6.15 10.40
CA PRO A 184 13.17 -5.44 10.37
C PRO A 184 13.34 -4.67 9.05
N PRO A 185 14.21 -3.64 9.03
CA PRO A 185 14.52 -2.93 7.80
C PRO A 185 14.98 -3.88 6.69
N VAL A 186 14.44 -3.69 5.49
CA VAL A 186 14.87 -4.47 4.31
C VAL A 186 16.31 -4.10 3.97
N ASP A 187 17.18 -5.09 3.83
CA ASP A 187 18.56 -4.85 3.40
C ASP A 187 18.61 -4.53 1.90
N LEU A 188 18.87 -3.27 1.59
CA LEU A 188 19.05 -2.75 0.24
C LEU A 188 20.48 -2.32 -0.05
N SER A 189 21.43 -2.61 0.83
CA SER A 189 22.83 -2.17 0.76
C SER A 189 23.50 -2.50 -0.57
N ARG A 190 23.25 -3.70 -1.11
CA ARG A 190 23.79 -4.17 -2.39
C ARG A 190 23.38 -3.36 -3.63
N PHE A 191 22.39 -2.46 -3.46
CA PHE A 191 21.87 -1.62 -4.55
C PHE A 191 22.27 -0.16 -4.46
N TYR A 192 22.82 0.30 -3.34
CA TYR A 192 23.05 1.74 -3.09
C TYR A 192 24.08 2.38 -4.01
N ASP A 193 25.01 1.59 -4.54
CA ASP A 193 26.07 2.09 -5.44
C ASP A 193 25.79 1.73 -6.92
N LYS A 194 24.62 1.15 -7.20
CA LYS A 194 24.18 0.85 -8.56
C LYS A 194 23.39 2.01 -9.16
N GLU A 195 23.58 2.23 -10.45
CA GLU A 195 22.71 3.13 -11.20
C GLU A 195 21.25 2.63 -11.14
N PRO A 196 20.25 3.50 -10.88
CA PRO A 196 18.86 3.10 -10.74
C PRO A 196 18.18 2.80 -12.08
N THR A 197 18.72 1.81 -12.81
CA THR A 197 18.16 1.30 -14.07
C THR A 197 16.78 0.66 -13.80
N PRO A 198 15.96 0.45 -14.85
CA PRO A 198 14.68 -0.25 -14.72
C PRO A 198 14.82 -1.63 -14.07
N ASP A 199 15.89 -2.37 -14.36
CA ASP A 199 16.13 -3.69 -13.77
C ASP A 199 16.49 -3.61 -12.29
N VAL A 200 17.40 -2.70 -11.90
CA VAL A 200 17.73 -2.47 -10.50
C VAL A 200 16.50 -2.05 -9.71
N LEU A 201 15.68 -1.16 -10.25
CA LEU A 201 14.44 -0.72 -9.62
C LEU A 201 13.43 -1.86 -9.46
N ARG A 202 13.37 -2.78 -10.42
CA ARG A 202 12.54 -3.98 -10.33
C ARG A 202 13.03 -4.88 -9.21
N GLU A 203 14.32 -5.22 -9.18
CA GLU A 203 14.91 -6.07 -8.14
C GLU A 203 14.69 -5.50 -6.71
N VAL A 204 14.90 -4.19 -6.52
CA VAL A 204 14.63 -3.52 -5.24
C VAL A 204 13.16 -3.61 -4.88
N THR A 205 12.26 -3.40 -5.85
CA THR A 205 10.82 -3.50 -5.62
C THR A 205 10.43 -4.91 -5.23
N GLU A 206 10.93 -5.93 -5.93
CA GLU A 206 10.70 -7.34 -5.63
C GLU A 206 11.24 -7.71 -4.25
N THR A 207 12.43 -7.23 -3.86
CA THR A 207 13.01 -7.43 -2.52
C THR A 207 12.09 -6.84 -1.43
N ILE A 208 11.58 -5.64 -1.62
CA ILE A 208 10.63 -5.01 -0.68
C ILE A 208 9.32 -5.82 -0.60
N MET A 209 8.78 -6.23 -1.75
CA MET A 209 7.52 -6.98 -1.79
C MET A 209 7.67 -8.38 -1.19
N ALA A 210 8.79 -9.06 -1.38
CA ALA A 210 9.08 -10.34 -0.76
C ALA A 210 9.05 -10.24 0.77
N ALA A 211 9.69 -9.21 1.34
CA ALA A 211 9.66 -8.98 2.78
C ALA A 211 8.25 -8.71 3.33
N ILE A 212 7.39 -7.99 2.58
CA ILE A 212 5.98 -7.79 2.95
C ILE A 212 5.22 -9.12 2.90
N THR A 213 5.45 -9.92 1.86
CA THR A 213 4.76 -11.20 1.65
C THR A 213 5.11 -12.19 2.75
N GLU A 214 6.39 -12.29 3.12
CA GLU A 214 6.87 -13.14 4.21
C GLU A 214 6.21 -12.77 5.55
N LEU A 215 6.13 -11.48 5.88
CA LEU A 215 5.40 -11.02 7.07
C LEU A 215 3.91 -11.35 6.99
N LEU A 216 3.30 -11.27 5.81
CA LEU A 216 1.88 -11.58 5.63
C LEU A 216 1.62 -13.09 5.74
N GLU A 217 2.54 -13.95 5.31
CA GLU A 217 2.50 -15.39 5.55
C GLU A 217 2.41 -15.68 7.05
N GLU A 218 3.26 -15.04 7.85
CA GLU A 218 3.24 -15.20 9.31
C GLU A 218 1.94 -14.68 9.95
N VAL A 219 1.40 -13.57 9.43
CA VAL A 219 0.14 -12.99 9.94
C VAL A 219 -1.05 -13.87 9.60
N ARG A 220 -1.08 -14.47 8.41
CA ARG A 220 -2.17 -15.33 7.94
C ARG A 220 -2.01 -16.79 8.40
N GLY A 221 -0.80 -17.23 8.71
CA GLY A 221 -0.48 -18.65 8.94
C GLY A 221 -0.58 -19.51 7.67
N GLU A 222 -0.42 -18.92 6.50
CA GLU A 222 -0.54 -19.52 5.18
C GLU A 222 0.66 -19.18 4.33
N LYS A 223 0.96 -20.02 3.32
CA LYS A 223 2.02 -19.73 2.34
C LYS A 223 1.46 -18.96 1.15
N ALA A 224 2.21 -17.93 0.72
CA ALA A 224 1.90 -17.20 -0.50
C ALA A 224 2.16 -18.06 -1.75
N PRO A 225 1.50 -17.77 -2.87
CA PRO A 225 1.85 -18.35 -4.16
C PRO A 225 3.28 -17.98 -4.56
N ASP A 226 4.00 -18.92 -5.21
CA ASP A 226 5.39 -18.71 -5.68
C ASP A 226 5.51 -17.51 -6.64
N THR A 227 4.44 -17.21 -7.37
CA THR A 227 4.41 -16.10 -8.32
C THR A 227 3.35 -15.08 -7.92
N PRO A 228 3.73 -13.81 -7.67
CA PRO A 228 2.77 -12.76 -7.36
C PRO A 228 1.77 -12.53 -8.50
N TYR A 229 0.53 -12.23 -8.16
CA TYR A 229 -0.49 -11.87 -9.13
C TYR A 229 -0.07 -10.63 -9.94
N ASP A 230 -0.11 -10.73 -11.28
CA ASP A 230 0.15 -9.61 -12.19
C ASP A 230 -1.16 -9.15 -12.85
N PRO A 231 -1.69 -7.98 -12.45
CA PRO A 231 -2.92 -7.45 -13.03
C PRO A 231 -2.83 -7.15 -14.53
N ARG A 232 -1.63 -6.90 -15.06
CA ARG A 232 -1.41 -6.63 -16.49
C ARG A 232 -1.54 -7.91 -17.28
N ARG A 233 -0.87 -8.97 -16.82
CA ARG A 233 -0.94 -10.30 -17.43
C ARG A 233 -2.37 -10.84 -17.41
N ALA A 234 -3.04 -10.76 -16.25
CA ALA A 234 -4.44 -11.20 -16.11
C ALA A 234 -5.38 -10.47 -17.09
N ARG A 235 -5.20 -9.15 -17.26
CA ARG A 235 -6.00 -8.37 -18.23
C ARG A 235 -5.74 -8.78 -19.68
N LEU A 236 -4.50 -9.09 -20.05
CA LEU A 236 -4.16 -9.58 -21.38
C LEU A 236 -4.76 -10.95 -21.66
N GLU A 237 -4.72 -11.84 -20.70
CA GLU A 237 -5.31 -13.17 -20.79
C GLU A 237 -6.86 -13.10 -20.94
N GLN A 238 -7.50 -12.19 -20.19
CA GLN A 238 -8.95 -11.95 -20.32
C GLN A 238 -9.32 -11.43 -21.72
N ARG A 239 -8.56 -10.48 -22.26
CA ARG A 239 -8.77 -9.98 -23.63
C ARG A 239 -8.62 -11.09 -24.66
N ARG A 240 -7.54 -11.88 -24.60
CA ARG A 240 -7.32 -13.02 -25.50
C ARG A 240 -8.44 -14.06 -25.46
N LYS A 241 -9.02 -14.32 -24.27
CA LYS A 241 -10.16 -15.22 -24.11
C LYS A 241 -11.43 -14.65 -24.75
N ALA A 242 -11.68 -13.34 -24.56
CA ALA A 242 -12.83 -12.67 -25.17
C ALA A 242 -12.74 -12.68 -26.71
N ASP A 243 -11.58 -12.37 -27.28
CA ASP A 243 -11.37 -12.38 -28.74
C ASP A 243 -11.56 -13.78 -29.35
N ARG A 244 -11.10 -14.83 -28.67
CA ARG A 244 -11.32 -16.23 -29.10
C ARG A 244 -12.78 -16.66 -29.01
N GLY A 245 -13.55 -16.14 -28.05
CA GLY A 245 -14.96 -16.41 -27.91
C GLY A 245 -15.79 -15.80 -29.06
N THR A 246 -15.41 -14.60 -29.50
CA THR A 246 -16.07 -13.88 -30.58
C THR A 246 -15.84 -14.56 -31.96
N THR A 247 -14.62 -15.08 -32.17
CA THR A 247 -14.27 -15.76 -33.44
C THR A 247 -14.96 -17.13 -33.59
N ARG A 248 -15.28 -17.81 -32.49
CA ARG A 248 -16.02 -19.09 -32.53
C ARG A 248 -17.51 -18.91 -32.82
N GLY A 249 -18.11 -17.83 -32.30
CA GLY A 249 -19.54 -17.54 -32.56
C GLY A 249 -19.84 -17.12 -34.01
N SER A 250 -18.86 -16.55 -34.71
CA SER A 250 -19.04 -16.13 -36.12
C SER A 250 -18.86 -17.27 -37.15
N THR A 251 -18.26 -18.41 -36.77
CA THR A 251 -18.10 -19.58 -37.64
C THR A 251 -19.27 -20.56 -37.56
N GLU A 252 -20.04 -20.54 -36.48
CA GLU A 252 -21.24 -21.42 -36.34
C GLU A 252 -22.51 -20.87 -37.01
N SER A 253 -22.61 -19.52 -37.17
CA SER A 253 -23.78 -18.92 -37.83
C SER A 253 -23.79 -18.97 -39.38
N SER A 254 -22.67 -19.35 -39.99
CA SER A 254 -22.54 -19.44 -41.47
C SER A 254 -22.78 -20.83 -42.04
N SER A 255 -23.13 -21.84 -41.23
CA SER A 255 -23.35 -23.22 -41.67
C SER A 255 -24.82 -23.66 -41.64
N GLU A 256 -25.76 -22.81 -41.19
CA GLU A 256 -27.21 -23.16 -41.14
C GLU A 256 -28.06 -22.60 -42.27
N ASP A 257 -27.53 -21.76 -43.17
CA ASP A 257 -28.27 -21.16 -44.29
C ASP A 257 -28.02 -21.85 -45.64
N SER A 258 -27.68 -23.15 -45.64
CA SER A 258 -27.51 -23.93 -46.87
C SER A 258 -28.18 -25.30 -46.73
N LYS A 259 -29.54 -25.30 -46.63
CA LYS A 259 -30.37 -26.47 -46.99
C LYS A 259 -31.74 -26.02 -47.47
#